data_b2349d16fe3c10a2f2b3db7d5587437a
#
_entry.id   b2349d16fe3c10a2f2b3db7d5587437a
#
_cell.length_a   1.000
_cell.length_b   1.000
_cell.length_c   1.000
_cell.angle_alpha   90.00
_cell.angle_beta   90.00
_cell.angle_gamma   90.00
#
_symmetry.space_group_name_H-M   'P 1'
#
loop_
_entity.id
_entity.type
_entity.pdbx_description
1 polymer ?
#
loop_
_entity_poly.entity_id
_entity_poly.type
_entity_poly.pdbx_seq_one_letter_code
_entity_poly.pdbx_strand_id
1 'polypeptide(L)'
;MLKKIISLYKRYSISKKLVLDNEHFIKENKNIYGKKHKGFFDLDEKAKDVKSPLNPWGFIRVKNEALTLRVSLESILPALQRGIIAYNDCDDGSEELILEFCKQYPNFIAKKYPYKVDLENPKNEENKLYSYYNWAASFIPLDEWFIKIDVDHYYDAKKLYKSFYRIDQENKALCYP
;
A
#
# COMPACT_ATOMS: atom_id res chain seq x y z
N MET A 1 -22.18 9.00 -25.92
CA MET A 1 -23.06 7.98 -25.33
C MET A 1 -22.35 6.64 -25.14
N LEU A 2 -21.72 6.06 -26.18
CA LEU A 2 -21.03 4.76 -26.11
C LEU A 2 -19.93 4.66 -25.04
N LYS A 3 -19.06 5.68 -24.89
CA LYS A 3 -18.01 5.72 -23.86
C LYS A 3 -18.57 5.68 -22.43
N LYS A 4 -19.73 6.28 -22.19
CA LYS A 4 -20.40 6.30 -20.90
C LYS A 4 -21.00 4.92 -20.56
N ILE A 5 -21.55 4.23 -21.56
CA ILE A 5 -22.08 2.88 -21.43
C ILE A 5 -20.94 1.88 -21.17
N ILE A 6 -19.84 1.97 -21.89
CA ILE A 6 -18.63 1.14 -21.68
C ILE A 6 -18.05 1.37 -20.27
N SER A 7 -18.01 2.62 -19.79
CA SER A 7 -17.56 2.95 -18.45
C SER A 7 -18.48 2.35 -17.36
N LEU A 8 -19.81 2.42 -17.56
CA LEU A 8 -20.79 1.81 -16.65
C LEU A 8 -20.68 0.29 -16.63
N TYR A 9 -20.52 -0.33 -17.81
CA TYR A 9 -20.34 -1.78 -17.93
C TYR A 9 -19.04 -2.25 -17.25
N LYS A 10 -17.92 -1.53 -17.47
CA LYS A 10 -16.65 -1.80 -16.76
C LYS A 10 -16.82 -1.71 -15.23
N ARG A 11 -17.48 -0.65 -14.74
CA ARG A 11 -17.74 -0.49 -13.29
C ARG A 11 -18.59 -1.62 -12.71
N TYR A 12 -19.62 -2.04 -13.44
CA TYR A 12 -20.48 -3.14 -13.03
C TYR A 12 -19.75 -4.48 -13.05
N SER A 13 -18.97 -4.76 -14.10
CA SER A 13 -18.13 -5.95 -14.21
C SER A 13 -17.10 -6.04 -13.08
N ILE A 14 -16.43 -4.92 -12.75
CA ILE A 14 -15.49 -4.83 -11.63
C ILE A 14 -16.19 -5.12 -10.30
N SER A 15 -17.38 -4.54 -10.08
CA SER A 15 -18.15 -4.78 -8.84
C SER A 15 -18.49 -6.24 -8.62
N LYS A 16 -18.75 -7.01 -9.68
CA LYS A 16 -19.03 -8.45 -9.59
C LYS A 16 -17.79 -9.30 -9.32
N LYS A 17 -16.60 -8.84 -9.70
CA LYS A 17 -15.34 -9.56 -9.49
C LYS A 17 -14.83 -9.48 -8.04
N LEU A 18 -15.31 -8.50 -7.28
CA LEU A 18 -14.90 -8.30 -5.89
C LEU A 18 -15.85 -9.04 -4.96
N VAL A 19 -15.46 -10.21 -4.55
CA VAL A 19 -16.14 -10.99 -3.53
C VAL A 19 -15.87 -10.37 -2.14
N LEU A 20 -16.75 -10.67 -1.17
CA LEU A 20 -16.64 -10.09 0.18
C LEU A 20 -15.46 -10.64 0.98
N ASP A 21 -15.14 -11.91 0.77
CA ASP A 21 -14.09 -12.61 1.50
C ASP A 21 -13.07 -13.20 0.53
N ASN A 22 -11.80 -13.09 0.86
CA ASN A 22 -10.72 -13.79 0.17
C ASN A 22 -10.26 -14.94 1.05
N GLU A 23 -10.70 -16.15 0.75
CA GLU A 23 -10.41 -17.35 1.56
C GLU A 23 -8.91 -17.64 1.65
N HIS A 24 -8.16 -17.39 0.57
CA HIS A 24 -6.72 -17.57 0.57
C HIS A 24 -6.04 -16.63 1.57
N PHE A 25 -6.33 -15.34 1.52
CA PHE A 25 -5.80 -14.34 2.45
C PHE A 25 -6.21 -14.62 3.89
N ILE A 26 -7.46 -15.02 4.10
CA ILE A 26 -7.98 -15.39 5.42
C ILE A 26 -7.22 -16.60 5.96
N LYS A 27 -6.97 -17.61 5.11
CA LYS A 27 -6.25 -18.83 5.49
C LYS A 27 -4.78 -18.53 5.85
N GLU A 28 -4.08 -17.74 5.02
CA GLU A 28 -2.70 -17.35 5.27
C GLU A 28 -2.58 -16.52 6.57
N ASN A 29 -3.41 -15.51 6.74
CA ASN A 29 -3.42 -14.69 7.95
C ASN A 29 -3.83 -15.50 9.20
N LYS A 30 -4.77 -16.45 9.07
CA LYS A 30 -5.16 -17.32 10.17
C LYS A 30 -4.03 -18.24 10.58
N ASN A 31 -3.28 -18.79 9.62
CA ASN A 31 -2.13 -19.66 9.90
C ASN A 31 -1.02 -18.91 10.64
N ILE A 32 -0.82 -17.63 10.33
CA ILE A 32 0.22 -16.81 10.96
C ILE A 32 -0.24 -16.25 12.32
N TYR A 33 -1.51 -15.84 12.48
CA TYR A 33 -1.97 -15.07 13.65
C TYR A 33 -3.22 -15.59 14.34
N GLY A 34 -3.87 -16.63 13.82
CA GLY A 34 -5.10 -17.16 14.39
C GLY A 34 -6.31 -16.22 14.33
N LYS A 35 -6.21 -15.06 13.69
CA LYS A 35 -7.27 -14.06 13.59
C LYS A 35 -7.72 -13.88 12.15
N LYS A 36 -9.05 -13.88 11.95
CA LYS A 36 -9.68 -13.53 10.67
C LYS A 36 -9.77 -12.00 10.56
N HIS A 37 -9.15 -11.40 9.53
CA HIS A 37 -9.38 -10.00 9.20
C HIS A 37 -10.75 -9.83 8.52
N LYS A 38 -11.53 -8.87 8.99
CA LYS A 38 -12.81 -8.51 8.36
C LYS A 38 -12.56 -7.71 7.09
N GLY A 39 -13.37 -7.95 6.06
CA GLY A 39 -13.36 -7.14 4.84
C GLY A 39 -12.42 -7.62 3.73
N PHE A 40 -11.72 -8.72 3.89
CA PHE A 40 -10.97 -9.34 2.80
C PHE A 40 -11.92 -9.81 1.67
N PHE A 41 -11.44 -9.77 0.46
CA PHE A 41 -12.16 -10.15 -0.75
C PHE A 41 -11.21 -10.88 -1.71
N ASP A 42 -11.77 -11.63 -2.67
CA ASP A 42 -10.97 -12.32 -3.68
C ASP A 42 -10.36 -11.33 -4.65
N LEU A 43 -9.05 -11.45 -4.84
CA LEU A 43 -8.31 -10.68 -5.82
C LEU A 43 -8.49 -11.30 -7.22
N ASP A 44 -8.39 -10.45 -8.24
CA ASP A 44 -8.36 -10.89 -9.63
C ASP A 44 -7.10 -11.75 -9.86
N GLU A 45 -7.20 -12.80 -10.69
CA GLU A 45 -6.06 -13.64 -11.07
C GLU A 45 -4.89 -12.83 -11.63
N LYS A 46 -5.17 -11.70 -12.29
CA LYS A 46 -4.16 -10.76 -12.78
C LYS A 46 -3.32 -10.14 -11.67
N ALA A 47 -3.82 -10.12 -10.42
CA ALA A 47 -3.05 -9.64 -9.28
C ALA A 47 -1.95 -10.63 -8.83
N LYS A 48 -1.86 -11.82 -9.42
CA LYS A 48 -0.74 -12.74 -9.24
C LYS A 48 0.52 -12.31 -10.00
N ASP A 49 0.34 -11.53 -11.07
CA ASP A 49 1.44 -10.97 -11.83
C ASP A 49 2.03 -9.76 -11.07
N VAL A 50 3.31 -9.82 -10.76
CA VAL A 50 4.03 -8.75 -10.05
C VAL A 50 4.09 -7.44 -10.84
N LYS A 51 3.98 -7.51 -12.17
CA LYS A 51 3.93 -6.33 -13.05
C LYS A 51 2.52 -5.79 -13.28
N SER A 52 1.51 -6.46 -12.73
CA SER A 52 0.13 -6.00 -12.88
C SER A 52 -0.14 -4.74 -12.02
N PRO A 53 -0.87 -3.76 -12.56
CA PRO A 53 -1.35 -2.64 -11.77
C PRO A 53 -2.33 -3.06 -10.66
N LEU A 54 -2.82 -4.32 -10.67
CA LEU A 54 -3.66 -4.88 -9.61
C LEU A 54 -2.84 -5.46 -8.45
N ASN A 55 -1.49 -5.46 -8.55
CA ASN A 55 -0.56 -5.89 -7.51
C ASN A 55 0.50 -4.82 -7.25
N PRO A 56 0.13 -3.59 -6.91
CA PRO A 56 1.11 -2.55 -6.65
C PRO A 56 1.80 -2.75 -5.31
N TRP A 57 3.01 -2.24 -5.19
CA TRP A 57 3.69 -2.03 -3.91
C TRP A 57 3.02 -0.90 -3.14
N GLY A 58 2.76 -1.10 -1.85
CA GLY A 58 2.55 0.02 -0.94
C GLY A 58 3.85 0.78 -0.74
N PHE A 59 3.90 2.04 -1.14
CA PHE A 59 4.99 2.95 -0.85
C PHE A 59 4.59 3.83 0.33
N ILE A 60 5.07 3.45 1.52
CA ILE A 60 4.60 3.98 2.79
C ILE A 60 5.77 4.65 3.50
N ARG A 61 5.59 5.88 3.94
CA ARG A 61 6.58 6.62 4.72
C ARG A 61 6.00 7.04 6.05
N VAL A 62 6.78 6.86 7.10
CA VAL A 62 6.34 7.08 8.47
C VAL A 62 7.34 7.94 9.22
N LYS A 63 6.82 8.91 9.98
CA LYS A 63 7.54 9.63 11.01
C LYS A 63 6.55 10.06 12.09
N ASN A 64 6.63 9.48 13.28
CA ASN A 64 5.81 9.84 14.44
C ASN A 64 4.29 9.78 14.16
N GLU A 65 3.82 8.59 13.78
CA GLU A 65 2.43 8.31 13.43
C GLU A 65 1.83 7.16 14.27
N ALA A 66 2.36 6.93 15.48
CA ALA A 66 1.98 5.77 16.30
C ALA A 66 0.47 5.68 16.54
N LEU A 67 -0.23 6.82 16.61
CA LEU A 67 -1.66 6.86 16.89
C LEU A 67 -2.52 6.25 15.77
N THR A 68 -2.17 6.51 14.51
CA THR A 68 -2.97 6.14 13.32
C THR A 68 -2.38 4.97 12.56
N LEU A 69 -1.09 4.76 12.69
CA LEU A 69 -0.28 3.85 11.89
C LEU A 69 -0.88 2.43 11.78
N ARG A 70 -1.18 1.79 12.90
CA ARG A 70 -1.66 0.40 12.90
C ARG A 70 -2.99 0.26 12.19
N VAL A 71 -3.93 1.15 12.48
CA VAL A 71 -5.28 1.14 11.88
C VAL A 71 -5.22 1.44 10.38
N SER A 72 -4.38 2.39 9.98
CA SER A 72 -4.15 2.72 8.56
C SER A 72 -3.59 1.53 7.81
N LEU A 73 -2.52 0.92 8.30
CA LEU A 73 -1.88 -0.25 7.68
C LEU A 73 -2.84 -1.45 7.58
N GLU A 74 -3.63 -1.73 8.61
CA GLU A 74 -4.63 -2.80 8.56
C GLU A 74 -5.74 -2.52 7.56
N SER A 75 -6.10 -1.26 7.34
CA SER A 75 -7.14 -0.86 6.40
C SER A 75 -6.78 -1.12 4.94
N ILE A 76 -5.49 -1.13 4.60
CA ILE A 76 -5.01 -1.38 3.22
C ILE A 76 -4.73 -2.85 2.92
N LEU A 77 -4.58 -3.71 3.93
CA LEU A 77 -4.21 -5.12 3.78
C LEU A 77 -5.10 -5.90 2.78
N PRO A 78 -6.43 -5.70 2.72
CA PRO A 78 -7.24 -6.42 1.74
C PRO A 78 -6.96 -6.02 0.30
N ALA A 79 -6.38 -4.84 0.06
CA ALA A 79 -6.11 -4.31 -1.27
C ALA A 79 -4.64 -4.44 -1.70
N LEU A 80 -3.70 -4.38 -0.74
CA LEU A 80 -2.27 -4.39 -1.00
C LEU A 80 -1.63 -5.65 -0.43
N GLN A 81 -0.97 -6.43 -1.29
CA GLN A 81 -0.35 -7.70 -0.92
C GLN A 81 1.09 -7.54 -0.44
N ARG A 82 1.70 -6.38 -0.68
CA ARG A 82 3.12 -6.11 -0.41
C ARG A 82 3.39 -4.62 -0.27
N GLY A 83 4.48 -4.26 0.39
CA GLY A 83 4.83 -2.85 0.56
C GLY A 83 6.21 -2.63 1.14
N ILE A 84 6.70 -1.41 0.95
CA ILE A 84 7.86 -0.87 1.65
C ILE A 84 7.34 0.13 2.68
N ILE A 85 7.69 -0.08 3.95
CA ILE A 85 7.43 0.87 5.03
C ILE A 85 8.75 1.51 5.41
N ALA A 86 9.01 2.66 4.83
CA ALA A 86 10.18 3.46 5.14
C ALA A 86 9.88 4.38 6.32
N TYR A 87 10.83 4.50 7.27
CA TYR A 87 10.66 5.35 8.43
C TYR A 87 11.98 6.00 8.86
N ASN A 88 11.88 7.14 9.54
CA ASN A 88 13.03 7.85 10.07
C ASN A 88 12.65 8.64 11.34
N ASP A 89 13.62 8.81 12.23
CA ASP A 89 13.52 9.66 13.42
C ASP A 89 12.19 9.51 14.20
N CYS A 90 11.73 8.27 14.39
CA CYS A 90 10.55 7.98 15.20
C CYS A 90 10.94 7.92 16.70
N ASP A 91 10.21 8.65 17.52
CA ASP A 91 10.39 8.70 18.99
C ASP A 91 9.07 8.51 19.78
N ASP A 92 7.98 8.15 19.07
CA ASP A 92 6.62 7.98 19.60
C ASP A 92 6.14 6.51 19.68
N GLY A 93 7.01 5.53 19.36
CA GLY A 93 6.65 4.11 19.28
C GLY A 93 6.27 3.64 17.86
N SER A 94 6.33 4.50 16.85
CA SER A 94 6.04 4.13 15.47
C SER A 94 6.98 3.06 14.94
N GLU A 95 8.27 3.09 15.28
CA GLU A 95 9.26 2.09 14.83
C GLU A 95 8.88 0.69 15.32
N GLU A 96 8.53 0.53 16.58
CA GLU A 96 8.13 -0.73 17.17
C GLU A 96 6.87 -1.29 16.49
N LEU A 97 5.88 -0.44 16.23
CA LEU A 97 4.66 -0.81 15.53
C LEU A 97 4.93 -1.26 14.09
N ILE A 98 5.85 -0.59 13.37
CA ILE A 98 6.25 -1.00 12.02
C ILE A 98 6.91 -2.38 12.05
N LEU A 99 7.85 -2.60 12.95
CA LEU A 99 8.57 -3.87 13.06
C LEU A 99 7.62 -5.02 13.43
N GLU A 100 6.70 -4.78 14.36
CA GLU A 100 5.66 -5.75 14.70
C GLU A 100 4.76 -6.04 13.51
N PHE A 101 4.30 -5.00 12.79
CA PHE A 101 3.46 -5.16 11.60
C PHE A 101 4.17 -5.98 10.51
N CYS A 102 5.42 -5.67 10.20
CA CYS A 102 6.19 -6.40 9.18
C CYS A 102 6.51 -7.84 9.60
N LYS A 103 6.69 -8.11 10.90
CA LYS A 103 6.78 -9.48 11.42
C LYS A 103 5.46 -10.23 11.21
N GLN A 104 4.35 -9.54 11.34
CA GLN A 104 3.01 -10.02 11.12
C GLN A 104 2.68 -10.28 9.65
N TYR A 105 3.14 -9.42 8.78
CA TYR A 105 2.87 -9.41 7.35
C TYR A 105 4.19 -9.33 6.58
N PRO A 106 4.90 -10.48 6.38
CA PRO A 106 6.27 -10.51 5.86
C PRO A 106 6.46 -9.95 4.45
N ASN A 107 5.38 -9.79 3.69
CA ASN A 107 5.42 -9.12 2.39
C ASN A 107 5.51 -7.59 2.50
N PHE A 108 5.37 -7.05 3.72
CA PHE A 108 5.67 -5.64 4.02
C PHE A 108 7.06 -5.56 4.65
N ILE A 109 7.92 -4.76 4.06
CA ILE A 109 9.34 -4.69 4.41
C ILE A 109 9.64 -3.37 5.09
N ALA A 110 10.06 -3.42 6.34
CA ALA A 110 10.50 -2.26 7.10
C ALA A 110 11.88 -1.77 6.63
N LYS A 111 12.03 -0.47 6.39
CA LYS A 111 13.29 0.17 5.99
C LYS A 111 13.52 1.44 6.80
N LYS A 112 14.51 1.42 7.69
CA LYS A 112 14.92 2.59 8.45
C LYS A 112 15.85 3.47 7.62
N TYR A 113 15.45 4.73 7.38
CA TYR A 113 16.33 5.70 6.71
C TYR A 113 17.45 6.11 7.67
N PRO A 114 18.71 6.04 7.25
CA PRO A 114 19.83 6.23 8.18
C PRO A 114 20.11 7.71 8.52
N TYR A 115 19.44 8.66 7.84
CA TYR A 115 19.67 10.08 8.01
C TYR A 115 18.43 10.79 8.55
N LYS A 116 18.66 11.91 9.22
CA LYS A 116 17.60 12.82 9.65
C LYS A 116 17.08 13.60 8.45
N VAL A 117 15.76 13.64 8.26
CA VAL A 117 15.13 14.52 7.27
C VAL A 117 14.84 15.88 7.91
N ASP A 118 15.35 16.93 7.29
CA ASP A 118 15.11 18.32 7.69
C ASP A 118 14.39 19.04 6.54
N LEU A 119 13.17 19.52 6.82
CA LEU A 119 12.32 20.15 5.80
C LEU A 119 12.65 21.62 5.57
N GLU A 120 13.22 22.29 6.58
CA GLU A 120 13.45 23.74 6.54
C GLU A 120 14.87 24.08 6.12
N ASN A 121 15.87 23.43 6.75
CA ASN A 121 17.29 23.75 6.56
C ASN A 121 18.16 22.50 6.39
N PRO A 122 17.97 21.70 5.34
CA PRO A 122 18.76 20.50 5.12
C PRO A 122 20.24 20.85 4.91
N LYS A 123 21.11 20.35 5.77
CA LYS A 123 22.56 20.63 5.72
C LYS A 123 23.26 19.87 4.60
N ASN A 124 22.82 18.67 4.35
CA ASN A 124 23.39 17.77 3.34
C ASN A 124 22.31 17.25 2.41
N GLU A 125 22.72 16.60 1.33
CA GLU A 125 21.82 16.00 0.33
C GLU A 125 20.90 14.96 0.98
N GLU A 126 21.45 14.12 1.85
CA GLU A 126 20.74 13.04 2.53
C GLU A 126 19.66 13.55 3.50
N ASN A 127 19.79 14.80 3.96
CA ASN A 127 18.80 15.41 4.86
C ASN A 127 17.55 15.95 4.13
N LYS A 128 17.58 15.94 2.80
CA LYS A 128 16.48 16.45 1.99
C LYS A 128 15.37 15.40 1.86
N LEU A 129 14.13 15.87 1.84
CA LEU A 129 12.96 15.01 1.74
C LEU A 129 12.97 14.13 0.49
N TYR A 130 13.33 14.67 -0.67
CA TYR A 130 13.35 13.91 -1.91
C TYR A 130 14.42 12.81 -1.92
N SER A 131 15.54 12.99 -1.23
CA SER A 131 16.56 11.93 -1.07
C SER A 131 16.01 10.76 -0.29
N TYR A 132 15.23 11.03 0.76
CA TYR A 132 14.49 10.00 1.48
C TYR A 132 13.47 9.29 0.58
N TYR A 133 12.71 10.03 -0.24
CA TYR A 133 11.77 9.43 -1.20
C TYR A 133 12.47 8.52 -2.20
N ASN A 134 13.52 9.01 -2.81
CA ASN A 134 14.29 8.24 -3.81
C ASN A 134 14.90 6.98 -3.20
N TRP A 135 15.46 7.10 -2.00
CA TRP A 135 16.00 5.96 -1.28
C TRP A 135 14.90 4.93 -0.94
N ALA A 136 13.76 5.36 -0.45
CA ALA A 136 12.66 4.44 -0.15
C ALA A 136 12.10 3.78 -1.42
N ALA A 137 11.97 4.53 -2.52
CA ALA A 137 11.52 4.01 -3.81
C ALA A 137 12.50 3.01 -4.43
N SER A 138 13.81 3.13 -4.15
CA SER A 138 14.84 2.22 -4.69
C SER A 138 14.68 0.75 -4.25
N PHE A 139 13.88 0.48 -3.23
CA PHE A 139 13.55 -0.88 -2.81
C PHE A 139 12.38 -1.50 -3.59
N ILE A 140 11.71 -0.73 -4.44
CA ILE A 140 10.67 -1.22 -5.33
C ILE A 140 11.33 -1.58 -6.66
N PRO A 141 11.14 -2.81 -7.18
CA PRO A 141 11.72 -3.19 -8.46
C PRO A 141 11.28 -2.28 -9.60
N LEU A 142 12.17 -2.05 -10.56
CA LEU A 142 11.83 -1.33 -11.79
C LEU A 142 10.73 -2.09 -12.54
N ASP A 143 9.90 -1.36 -13.26
CA ASP A 143 8.74 -1.87 -14.01
C ASP A 143 7.63 -2.50 -13.17
N GLU A 144 7.63 -2.27 -11.86
CA GLU A 144 6.52 -2.66 -10.98
C GLU A 144 5.75 -1.42 -10.50
N TRP A 145 4.45 -1.59 -10.35
CA TRP A 145 3.56 -0.53 -9.90
C TRP A 145 3.70 -0.27 -8.41
N PHE A 146 3.55 0.96 -8.01
CA PHE A 146 3.42 1.31 -6.60
C PHE A 146 2.30 2.33 -6.37
N ILE A 147 1.82 2.37 -5.15
CA ILE A 147 0.87 3.36 -4.65
C ILE A 147 1.42 4.01 -3.40
N LYS A 148 1.47 5.34 -3.39
CA LYS A 148 1.79 6.10 -2.18
C LYS A 148 0.62 6.00 -1.21
N ILE A 149 0.92 5.61 0.02
CA ILE A 149 -0.02 5.51 1.13
C ILE A 149 0.43 6.44 2.25
N ASP A 150 -0.44 7.30 2.68
CA ASP A 150 -0.25 8.14 3.86
C ASP A 150 -0.95 7.48 5.07
N VAL A 151 -0.25 7.33 6.18
CA VAL A 151 -0.70 6.52 7.34
C VAL A 151 -1.55 7.28 8.35
N ASP A 152 -1.86 8.52 8.06
CA ASP A 152 -2.84 9.35 8.76
C ASP A 152 -4.28 9.20 8.20
N HIS A 153 -4.46 8.30 7.21
CA HIS A 153 -5.73 8.02 6.57
C HIS A 153 -6.23 6.61 6.85
N TYR A 154 -7.56 6.45 6.86
CA TYR A 154 -8.23 5.16 6.86
C TYR A 154 -8.80 4.85 5.47
N TYR A 155 -8.44 3.72 4.90
CA TYR A 155 -8.77 3.36 3.53
C TYR A 155 -9.94 2.38 3.44
N ASP A 156 -10.89 2.65 2.55
CA ASP A 156 -11.83 1.63 2.09
C ASP A 156 -11.13 0.72 1.07
N ALA A 157 -10.67 -0.43 1.54
CA ALA A 157 -9.89 -1.37 0.74
C ALA A 157 -10.58 -1.77 -0.58
N LYS A 158 -11.91 -1.93 -0.59
CA LYS A 158 -12.65 -2.24 -1.82
C LYS A 158 -12.62 -1.12 -2.83
N LYS A 159 -12.80 0.13 -2.37
CA LYS A 159 -12.71 1.29 -3.26
C LYS A 159 -11.30 1.46 -3.76
N LEU A 160 -10.30 1.28 -2.88
CA LEU A 160 -8.89 1.32 -3.22
C LEU A 160 -8.56 0.29 -4.30
N TYR A 161 -8.89 -0.98 -4.11
CA TYR A 161 -8.63 -2.03 -5.08
C TYR A 161 -9.39 -1.83 -6.41
N LYS A 162 -10.65 -1.37 -6.36
CA LYS A 162 -11.42 -1.03 -7.57
C LYS A 162 -10.77 0.07 -8.40
N SER A 163 -10.06 0.97 -7.77
CA SER A 163 -9.39 2.07 -8.46
C SER A 163 -8.23 1.60 -9.33
N PHE A 164 -7.55 0.51 -8.96
CA PHE A 164 -6.43 -0.06 -9.72
C PHE A 164 -6.85 -0.48 -11.14
N TYR A 165 -8.10 -0.88 -11.34
CA TYR A 165 -8.63 -1.19 -12.68
C TYR A 165 -8.76 0.03 -13.61
N ARG A 166 -8.52 1.25 -13.11
CA ARG A 166 -8.47 2.45 -13.95
C ARG A 166 -7.13 2.64 -14.62
N ILE A 167 -6.11 1.92 -14.15
CA ILE A 167 -4.79 1.90 -14.77
C ILE A 167 -4.85 0.92 -15.95
N ASP A 168 -4.81 1.46 -17.16
CA ASP A 168 -4.94 0.73 -18.42
C ASP A 168 -3.76 0.97 -19.38
N GLN A 169 -2.79 1.79 -18.97
CA GLN A 169 -1.59 2.16 -19.73
C GLN A 169 -0.41 2.35 -18.79
N GLU A 170 0.79 2.00 -19.21
CA GLU A 170 2.01 2.04 -18.40
C GLU A 170 2.43 3.45 -17.94
N ASN A 171 2.07 4.48 -18.69
CA ASN A 171 2.38 5.88 -18.38
C ASN A 171 1.28 6.60 -17.59
N LYS A 172 0.34 5.87 -17.02
CA LYS A 172 -0.81 6.45 -16.33
C LYS A 172 -0.59 6.47 -14.82
N ALA A 173 -0.79 7.63 -14.23
CA ALA A 173 -0.90 7.78 -12.78
C ALA A 173 -2.35 8.04 -12.37
N LEU A 174 -2.75 7.51 -11.23
CA LEU A 174 -4.05 7.77 -10.61
C LEU A 174 -3.82 8.57 -9.32
N CYS A 175 -4.40 9.76 -9.25
CA CYS A 175 -4.42 10.57 -8.03
C CYS A 175 -5.78 10.44 -7.35
N TYR A 176 -5.79 10.37 -6.04
CA TYR A 176 -6.98 10.43 -5.20
C TYR A 176 -7.11 11.84 -4.64
N PRO A 177 -8.31 12.42 -4.65
CA PRO A 177 -8.56 13.70 -4.00
C PRO A 177 -8.45 13.61 -2.49
#